data_2dfc004ba3c592c0efda16dd098b19ea
#
_entry.id   2dfc004ba3c592c0efda16dd098b19ea
#
_cell.length_a   1.000
_cell.length_b   1.000
_cell.length_c   1.000
_cell.angle_alpha   90.00
_cell.angle_beta   90.00
_cell.angle_gamma   90.00
#
_symmetry.space_group_name_H-M   'P 1'
#
loop_
_entity.id
_entity.type
_entity.pdbx_description
1 polymer ?
#
loop_
_entity_poly.entity_id
_entity_poly.type
_entity_poly.pdbx_seq_one_letter_code
_entity_poly.pdbx_strand_id
1 'polypeptide(L)'
;VVTPSHNPPRDGGFKYNPPHGGPADTDATSWIADRANELIAAGLAGVQRTRHADIDLDALGQYDFRDAYVRDLATIIDVDAIKASGVRIGADPLGGASVEYWALIAEVYGLDLTVVNPEVDPTWKFMTLDWDEKIRMDPSSPSAMAALVARRDEYDILTGNDADADRHGIVTPDAGLMNPNHYLAVAIDYLFANRPGWPADAAVGKTLVSSMIIDRVAESLGRELLEVPVGFKWFVPGLLDGSVAFGGEESAGASFLRKDGSVWTTDKDGILLCLLAAEILAVTGKTPSQR
;
A
#
# COMPACT_ATOMS: atom_id res chain seq x y z
N VAL A 1 -12.57 8.75 2.84
CA VAL A 1 -12.36 7.35 3.21
C VAL A 1 -12.53 7.21 4.72
N VAL A 2 -13.25 6.18 5.19
CA VAL A 2 -13.37 5.86 6.61
C VAL A 2 -12.47 4.65 6.88
N THR A 3 -11.45 4.83 7.72
CA THR A 3 -10.47 3.78 8.00
C THR A 3 -9.73 4.05 9.31
N PRO A 4 -9.45 3.00 10.13
CA PRO A 4 -8.53 3.09 11.25
C PRO A 4 -7.06 2.96 10.82
N SER A 5 -6.77 2.70 9.52
CA SER A 5 -5.47 2.29 9.03
C SER A 5 -4.98 1.03 9.80
N HIS A 6 -3.76 1.03 10.32
CA HIS A 6 -3.17 -0.04 11.13
C HIS A 6 -3.39 0.13 12.66
N ASN A 7 -4.24 1.07 13.07
CA ASN A 7 -4.51 1.32 14.48
C ASN A 7 -5.39 0.24 15.10
N PRO A 8 -5.43 0.13 16.44
CA PRO A 8 -6.30 -0.84 17.13
C PRO A 8 -7.76 -0.78 16.68
N PRO A 9 -8.50 -1.90 16.69
CA PRO A 9 -9.89 -1.98 16.17
C PRO A 9 -10.88 -1.00 16.81
N ARG A 10 -10.61 -0.54 18.03
CA ARG A 10 -11.42 0.46 18.74
C ARG A 10 -11.29 1.88 18.21
N ASP A 11 -10.23 2.13 17.44
CA ASP A 11 -9.94 3.46 16.90
C ASP A 11 -10.67 3.62 15.57
N GLY A 12 -11.12 4.84 15.28
CA GLY A 12 -11.70 5.21 14.01
C GLY A 12 -10.83 6.23 13.30
N GLY A 13 -11.13 6.49 12.05
CA GLY A 13 -10.44 7.52 11.29
C GLY A 13 -11.22 7.97 10.07
N PHE A 14 -10.87 9.15 9.60
CA PHE A 14 -11.40 9.73 8.38
C PHE A 14 -10.27 10.37 7.59
N LYS A 15 -10.08 9.93 6.35
CA LYS A 15 -9.11 10.51 5.40
C LYS A 15 -9.88 11.30 4.34
N TYR A 16 -9.44 12.52 4.07
CA TYR A 16 -9.90 13.32 2.94
C TYR A 16 -8.84 13.32 1.84
N ASN A 17 -9.24 12.88 0.67
CA ASN A 17 -8.41 12.88 -0.53
C ASN A 17 -9.03 13.87 -1.53
N PRO A 18 -8.34 14.97 -1.87
CA PRO A 18 -8.75 15.91 -2.92
C PRO A 18 -8.81 15.27 -4.32
N PRO A 19 -9.28 16.00 -5.35
CA PRO A 19 -9.41 15.44 -6.71
C PRO A 19 -8.13 14.87 -7.33
N HIS A 20 -6.96 15.24 -6.83
CA HIS A 20 -5.68 14.64 -7.26
C HIS A 20 -5.44 13.23 -6.69
N GLY A 21 -6.32 12.72 -5.81
CA GLY A 21 -6.29 11.35 -5.29
C GLY A 21 -5.42 11.12 -4.05
N GLY A 22 -4.37 11.91 -3.86
CA GLY A 22 -3.45 11.77 -2.73
C GLY A 22 -3.97 12.40 -1.43
N PRO A 23 -3.19 12.28 -0.34
CA PRO A 23 -3.55 12.87 0.94
C PRO A 23 -3.66 14.40 0.86
N ALA A 24 -4.65 14.96 1.55
CA ALA A 24 -4.88 16.40 1.57
C ALA A 24 -3.79 17.16 2.32
N ASP A 25 -3.57 18.41 1.90
CA ASP A 25 -2.68 19.33 2.58
C ASP A 25 -3.21 19.75 3.95
N THR A 26 -2.29 20.25 4.78
CA THR A 26 -2.57 20.68 6.15
C THR A 26 -3.63 21.77 6.22
N ASP A 27 -3.67 22.69 5.25
CA ASP A 27 -4.64 23.78 5.22
C ASP A 27 -6.08 23.23 5.10
N ALA A 28 -6.29 22.26 4.21
CA ALA A 28 -7.60 21.62 4.04
C ALA A 28 -8.00 20.82 5.28
N THR A 29 -7.06 20.02 5.83
CA THR A 29 -7.34 19.17 7.00
C THR A 29 -7.56 20.01 8.27
N SER A 30 -6.81 21.09 8.46
CA SER A 30 -7.02 22.04 9.57
C SER A 30 -8.38 22.72 9.48
N TRP A 31 -8.76 23.21 8.28
CA TRP A 31 -10.07 23.82 8.09
C TRP A 31 -11.21 22.84 8.40
N ILE A 32 -11.10 21.58 7.94
CA ILE A 32 -12.10 20.55 8.23
C ILE A 32 -12.19 20.28 9.74
N ALA A 33 -11.04 20.14 10.41
CA ALA A 33 -11.00 19.90 11.85
C ALA A 33 -11.59 21.08 12.66
N ASP A 34 -11.23 22.31 12.32
CA ASP A 34 -11.73 23.51 12.96
C ASP A 34 -13.25 23.62 12.79
N ARG A 35 -13.74 23.39 11.57
CA ARG A 35 -15.18 23.42 11.30
C ARG A 35 -15.93 22.32 12.05
N ALA A 36 -15.38 21.13 12.14
CA ALA A 36 -15.96 20.03 12.93
C ALA A 36 -16.03 20.39 14.43
N ASN A 37 -14.96 20.98 14.97
CA ASN A 37 -14.91 21.43 16.37
C ASN A 37 -15.92 22.55 16.67
N GLU A 38 -16.11 23.52 15.76
CA GLU A 38 -17.15 24.55 15.87
C GLU A 38 -18.55 23.91 15.96
N LEU A 39 -18.85 22.94 15.08
CA LEU A 39 -20.15 22.26 15.07
C LEU A 39 -20.38 21.46 16.36
N ILE A 40 -19.33 20.80 16.88
CA ILE A 40 -19.37 20.07 18.14
C ILE A 40 -19.63 21.05 19.30
N ALA A 41 -18.92 22.18 19.36
CA ALA A 41 -19.09 23.21 20.38
C ALA A 41 -20.50 23.81 20.37
N ALA A 42 -21.11 23.90 19.18
CA ALA A 42 -22.50 24.35 19.01
C ALA A 42 -23.55 23.25 19.29
N GLY A 43 -23.15 22.12 19.89
CA GLY A 43 -24.07 21.01 20.18
C GLY A 43 -24.61 20.33 18.92
N LEU A 44 -23.88 20.39 17.81
CA LEU A 44 -24.25 19.89 16.48
C LEU A 44 -25.45 20.62 15.87
N ALA A 45 -25.76 21.83 16.34
CA ALA A 45 -26.77 22.69 15.73
C ALA A 45 -26.39 22.97 14.28
N GLY A 46 -27.32 22.74 13.35
CA GLY A 46 -27.09 22.92 11.92
C GLY A 46 -26.51 21.69 11.19
N VAL A 47 -26.16 20.61 11.91
CA VAL A 47 -25.81 19.33 11.27
C VAL A 47 -27.10 18.63 10.83
N GLN A 48 -27.26 18.50 9.51
CA GLN A 48 -28.40 17.78 8.93
C GLN A 48 -28.15 16.28 9.02
N ARG A 49 -29.17 15.54 9.43
CA ARG A 49 -29.13 14.08 9.53
C ARG A 49 -30.33 13.47 8.82
N THR A 50 -30.07 12.50 7.98
CA THR A 50 -31.10 11.70 7.34
C THR A 50 -31.09 10.30 7.98
N ARG A 51 -32.26 9.77 8.35
CA ARG A 51 -32.32 8.40 8.86
C ARG A 51 -31.96 7.46 7.73
N HIS A 52 -31.25 6.39 8.04
CA HIS A 52 -30.83 5.39 7.04
C HIS A 52 -32.00 4.88 6.19
N ALA A 53 -33.16 4.65 6.81
CA ALA A 53 -34.37 4.17 6.13
C ALA A 53 -34.97 5.21 5.13
N ASP A 54 -34.57 6.48 5.23
CA ASP A 54 -35.05 7.57 4.37
C ASP A 54 -34.05 7.94 3.25
N ILE A 55 -32.92 7.23 3.20
CA ILE A 55 -31.91 7.43 2.14
C ILE A 55 -32.37 6.69 0.89
N ASP A 56 -32.50 7.41 -0.22
CA ASP A 56 -32.67 6.81 -1.54
C ASP A 56 -31.34 6.24 -2.02
N LEU A 57 -31.14 4.93 -1.80
CA LEU A 57 -29.91 4.25 -2.18
C LEU A 57 -29.76 4.14 -3.72
N ASP A 58 -30.88 4.15 -4.46
CA ASP A 58 -30.84 4.10 -5.93
C ASP A 58 -30.38 5.43 -6.55
N ALA A 59 -30.55 6.54 -5.81
CA ALA A 59 -30.03 7.85 -6.20
C ALA A 59 -28.52 8.01 -5.93
N LEU A 60 -27.90 7.11 -5.17
CA LEU A 60 -26.46 7.11 -4.93
C LEU A 60 -25.74 6.43 -6.09
N GLY A 61 -24.72 7.10 -6.60
CA GLY A 61 -23.84 6.49 -7.62
C GLY A 61 -23.17 5.22 -7.10
N GLN A 62 -23.17 4.17 -7.92
CA GLN A 62 -22.48 2.91 -7.66
C GLN A 62 -21.21 2.87 -8.50
N TYR A 63 -20.08 2.46 -7.91
CA TYR A 63 -18.83 2.27 -8.65
C TYR A 63 -18.07 1.06 -8.07
N ASP A 64 -17.69 0.13 -8.93
CA ASP A 64 -16.84 -1.01 -8.52
C ASP A 64 -15.37 -0.63 -8.58
N PHE A 65 -14.86 -0.12 -7.47
CA PHE A 65 -13.45 0.22 -7.30
C PHE A 65 -12.54 -1.00 -7.45
N ARG A 66 -12.99 -2.17 -7.01
CA ARG A 66 -12.23 -3.42 -7.03
C ARG A 66 -11.97 -3.86 -8.47
N ASP A 67 -13.01 -3.99 -9.30
CA ASP A 67 -12.88 -4.42 -10.69
C ASP A 67 -12.00 -3.44 -11.48
N ALA A 68 -12.25 -2.13 -11.35
CA ALA A 68 -11.46 -1.09 -11.99
C ALA A 68 -9.98 -1.15 -11.63
N TYR A 69 -9.67 -1.28 -10.32
CA TYR A 69 -8.30 -1.38 -9.82
C TYR A 69 -7.60 -2.64 -10.34
N VAL A 70 -8.23 -3.80 -10.16
CA VAL A 70 -7.60 -5.08 -10.51
C VAL A 70 -7.30 -5.17 -12.00
N ARG A 71 -8.23 -4.75 -12.88
CA ARG A 71 -7.99 -4.81 -14.33
C ARG A 71 -6.90 -3.87 -14.81
N ASP A 72 -6.60 -2.82 -14.07
CA ASP A 72 -5.58 -1.85 -14.43
C ASP A 72 -4.16 -2.25 -13.97
N LEU A 73 -4.03 -3.21 -13.05
CA LEU A 73 -2.74 -3.66 -12.49
C LEU A 73 -1.71 -4.08 -13.56
N ALA A 74 -2.14 -4.65 -14.68
CA ALA A 74 -1.24 -5.08 -15.76
C ALA A 74 -0.49 -3.90 -16.42
N THR A 75 -0.97 -2.66 -16.24
CA THR A 75 -0.29 -1.46 -16.74
C THR A 75 0.93 -1.08 -15.90
N ILE A 76 1.06 -1.61 -14.71
CA ILE A 76 2.10 -1.27 -13.74
C ILE A 76 2.92 -2.49 -13.29
N ILE A 77 2.31 -3.65 -13.10
CA ILE A 77 2.95 -4.91 -12.71
C ILE A 77 3.07 -5.85 -13.91
N ASP A 78 4.19 -6.57 -14.02
CA ASP A 78 4.36 -7.62 -15.03
C ASP A 78 3.70 -8.92 -14.55
N VAL A 79 2.36 -8.91 -14.62
CA VAL A 79 1.53 -10.06 -14.22
C VAL A 79 1.76 -11.29 -15.09
N ASP A 80 2.16 -11.08 -16.35
CA ASP A 80 2.47 -12.17 -17.28
C ASP A 80 3.77 -12.89 -16.87
N ALA A 81 4.79 -12.15 -16.45
CA ALA A 81 6.01 -12.74 -15.91
C ALA A 81 5.74 -13.54 -14.62
N ILE A 82 4.92 -12.98 -13.70
CA ILE A 82 4.52 -13.69 -12.48
C ILE A 82 3.82 -15.01 -12.85
N LYS A 83 2.83 -14.95 -13.73
CA LYS A 83 2.08 -16.12 -14.18
C LYS A 83 3.00 -17.18 -14.83
N ALA A 84 3.85 -16.73 -15.74
CA ALA A 84 4.74 -17.63 -16.49
C ALA A 84 5.78 -18.33 -15.61
N SER A 85 6.21 -17.68 -14.52
CA SER A 85 7.18 -18.25 -13.59
C SER A 85 6.60 -19.30 -12.65
N GLY A 86 5.27 -19.30 -12.43
CA GLY A 86 4.62 -20.17 -11.48
C GLY A 86 4.94 -19.86 -10.02
N VAL A 87 5.34 -18.63 -9.70
CA VAL A 87 5.59 -18.17 -8.32
C VAL A 87 4.34 -18.37 -7.47
N ARG A 88 4.47 -19.10 -6.37
CA ARG A 88 3.40 -19.33 -5.40
C ARG A 88 3.34 -18.16 -4.41
N ILE A 89 2.22 -17.45 -4.39
CA ILE A 89 2.01 -16.27 -3.59
C ILE A 89 1.02 -16.58 -2.46
N GLY A 90 1.39 -16.29 -1.21
CA GLY A 90 0.45 -16.27 -0.10
C GLY A 90 0.18 -14.81 0.32
N ALA A 91 -1.07 -14.35 0.21
CA ALA A 91 -1.45 -13.00 0.59
C ALA A 91 -2.30 -13.01 1.86
N ASP A 92 -1.88 -12.23 2.86
CA ASP A 92 -2.63 -12.01 4.10
C ASP A 92 -3.11 -10.56 4.16
N PRO A 93 -4.41 -10.32 3.97
CA PRO A 93 -4.98 -8.98 4.09
C PRO A 93 -5.07 -8.48 5.53
N LEU A 94 -4.61 -9.26 6.53
CA LEU A 94 -4.75 -8.99 7.96
C LEU A 94 -6.18 -8.58 8.35
N GLY A 95 -7.20 -9.21 7.72
CA GLY A 95 -8.62 -8.93 7.96
C GLY A 95 -9.12 -7.59 7.43
N GLY A 96 -8.36 -6.94 6.56
CA GLY A 96 -8.66 -5.62 6.02
C GLY A 96 -9.42 -5.63 4.69
N ALA A 97 -9.49 -4.47 4.05
CA ALA A 97 -10.27 -4.22 2.84
C ALA A 97 -9.78 -5.00 1.60
N SER A 98 -8.51 -5.46 1.60
CA SER A 98 -7.92 -6.13 0.45
C SER A 98 -8.30 -7.60 0.26
N VAL A 99 -9.07 -8.21 1.17
CA VAL A 99 -9.49 -9.63 1.08
C VAL A 99 -10.07 -9.98 -0.29
N GLU A 100 -11.07 -9.22 -0.74
CA GLU A 100 -11.72 -9.48 -2.02
C GLU A 100 -10.88 -9.06 -3.24
N TYR A 101 -9.97 -8.09 -3.06
CA TYR A 101 -9.03 -7.68 -4.12
C TYR A 101 -8.06 -8.81 -4.47
N TRP A 102 -7.47 -9.45 -3.46
CA TRP A 102 -6.55 -10.56 -3.68
C TRP A 102 -7.20 -11.75 -4.38
N ALA A 103 -8.44 -12.10 -3.99
CA ALA A 103 -9.19 -13.15 -4.65
C ALA A 103 -9.45 -12.84 -6.13
N LEU A 104 -9.85 -11.60 -6.44
CA LEU A 104 -10.09 -11.17 -7.82
C LEU A 104 -8.79 -11.08 -8.64
N ILE A 105 -7.68 -10.67 -8.04
CA ILE A 105 -6.36 -10.66 -8.71
C ILE A 105 -5.97 -12.08 -9.13
N ALA A 106 -6.12 -13.07 -8.23
CA ALA A 106 -5.85 -14.47 -8.54
C ALA A 106 -6.70 -14.97 -9.72
N GLU A 107 -7.99 -14.65 -9.72
CA GLU A 107 -8.94 -15.06 -10.76
C GLU A 107 -8.63 -14.39 -12.12
N VAL A 108 -8.54 -13.06 -12.13
CA VAL A 108 -8.39 -12.26 -13.39
C VAL A 108 -7.09 -12.59 -14.11
N TYR A 109 -5.99 -12.72 -13.36
CA TYR A 109 -4.68 -12.95 -13.95
C TYR A 109 -4.27 -14.43 -13.98
N GLY A 110 -5.01 -15.30 -13.29
CA GLY A 110 -4.71 -16.74 -13.20
C GLY A 110 -3.35 -16.99 -12.54
N LEU A 111 -3.08 -16.28 -11.43
CA LEU A 111 -1.88 -16.44 -10.63
C LEU A 111 -2.04 -17.58 -9.63
N ASP A 112 -0.93 -18.26 -9.31
CA ASP A 112 -0.87 -19.19 -8.17
C ASP A 112 -0.80 -18.39 -6.86
N LEU A 113 -1.96 -17.80 -6.50
CA LEU A 113 -2.12 -16.91 -5.37
C LEU A 113 -3.22 -17.41 -4.44
N THR A 114 -2.88 -17.54 -3.17
CA THR A 114 -3.81 -17.95 -2.11
C THR A 114 -3.98 -16.81 -1.09
N VAL A 115 -5.23 -16.47 -0.78
CA VAL A 115 -5.55 -15.63 0.38
C VAL A 115 -5.44 -16.51 1.62
N VAL A 116 -4.37 -16.35 2.38
CA VAL A 116 -4.02 -17.29 3.46
C VAL A 116 -4.81 -17.06 4.74
N ASN A 117 -5.39 -15.87 4.90
CA ASN A 117 -6.28 -15.53 6.00
C ASN A 117 -7.44 -14.67 5.48
N PRO A 118 -8.53 -15.29 4.99
CA PRO A 118 -9.67 -14.55 4.45
C PRO A 118 -10.67 -14.08 5.53
N GLU A 119 -10.38 -14.29 6.82
CA GLU A 119 -11.29 -13.91 7.90
C GLU A 119 -11.42 -12.40 8.01
N VAL A 120 -12.64 -11.88 7.99
CA VAL A 120 -12.97 -10.48 8.28
C VAL A 120 -13.78 -10.44 9.57
N ASP A 121 -13.11 -10.04 10.65
CA ASP A 121 -13.73 -9.89 11.97
C ASP A 121 -13.45 -8.46 12.48
N PRO A 122 -14.48 -7.63 12.71
CA PRO A 122 -14.29 -6.25 13.15
C PRO A 122 -13.62 -6.11 14.52
N THR A 123 -13.45 -7.21 15.24
CA THR A 123 -12.71 -7.24 16.51
C THR A 123 -11.23 -7.62 16.35
N TRP A 124 -10.85 -8.15 15.18
CA TRP A 124 -9.51 -8.69 14.88
C TRP A 124 -8.96 -9.67 15.94
N LYS A 125 -9.84 -10.40 16.62
CA LYS A 125 -9.44 -11.35 17.70
C LYS A 125 -8.52 -12.48 17.24
N PHE A 126 -8.40 -12.72 15.93
CA PHE A 126 -7.49 -13.72 15.36
C PHE A 126 -6.04 -13.21 15.30
N MET A 127 -5.80 -11.91 15.46
CA MET A 127 -4.47 -11.32 15.41
C MET A 127 -3.68 -11.55 16.70
N THR A 128 -2.37 -11.74 16.55
CA THR A 128 -1.43 -11.73 17.66
C THR A 128 -1.30 -10.33 18.25
N LEU A 129 -1.21 -10.22 19.59
CA LEU A 129 -0.98 -8.94 20.23
C LEU A 129 0.42 -8.41 19.91
N ASP A 130 0.52 -7.11 19.68
CA ASP A 130 1.79 -6.44 19.48
C ASP A 130 2.50 -6.17 20.82
N TRP A 131 3.71 -5.60 20.76
CA TRP A 131 4.57 -5.35 21.95
C TRP A 131 3.90 -4.49 23.02
N ASP A 132 2.90 -3.66 22.65
CA ASP A 132 2.12 -2.82 23.55
C ASP A 132 0.81 -3.47 24.04
N GLU A 133 0.70 -4.79 23.88
CA GLU A 133 -0.47 -5.62 24.25
C GLU A 133 -1.77 -5.21 23.52
N LYS A 134 -1.64 -4.58 22.35
CA LYS A 134 -2.77 -4.21 21.48
C LYS A 134 -2.77 -4.99 20.19
N ILE A 135 -3.95 -5.14 19.61
CA ILE A 135 -4.09 -5.61 18.24
C ILE A 135 -3.72 -4.45 17.30
N ARG A 136 -2.78 -4.69 16.39
CA ARG A 136 -2.40 -3.77 15.32
C ARG A 136 -2.27 -4.54 14.01
N MET A 137 -2.85 -4.01 12.95
CA MET A 137 -2.77 -4.60 11.61
C MET A 137 -1.60 -3.97 10.84
N ASP A 138 -0.42 -3.92 11.46
CA ASP A 138 0.77 -3.32 10.86
C ASP A 138 1.64 -4.40 10.19
N PRO A 139 1.74 -4.44 8.86
CA PRO A 139 2.50 -5.45 8.14
C PRO A 139 4.03 -5.30 8.29
N SER A 140 4.52 -4.25 8.94
CA SER A 140 5.92 -4.13 9.34
C SER A 140 6.21 -4.75 10.73
N SER A 141 5.16 -5.06 11.51
CA SER A 141 5.30 -5.67 12.84
C SER A 141 5.51 -7.17 12.76
N PRO A 142 6.60 -7.71 13.39
CA PRO A 142 6.77 -9.15 13.52
C PRO A 142 5.61 -9.84 14.26
N SER A 143 4.96 -9.16 15.19
CA SER A 143 3.81 -9.70 15.93
C SER A 143 2.58 -9.84 15.03
N ALA A 144 2.25 -8.80 14.25
CA ALA A 144 1.14 -8.86 13.32
C ALA A 144 1.35 -9.92 12.22
N MET A 145 2.60 -10.06 11.76
CA MET A 145 2.98 -10.98 10.69
C MET A 145 3.37 -12.38 11.19
N ALA A 146 3.27 -12.66 12.49
CA ALA A 146 3.77 -13.92 13.07
C ALA A 146 3.16 -15.18 12.43
N ALA A 147 1.83 -15.17 12.20
CA ALA A 147 1.13 -16.27 11.55
C ALA A 147 1.60 -16.49 10.11
N LEU A 148 1.86 -15.41 9.39
CA LEU A 148 2.36 -15.47 8.01
C LEU A 148 3.82 -15.96 7.96
N VAL A 149 4.67 -15.44 8.83
CA VAL A 149 6.08 -15.85 8.93
C VAL A 149 6.22 -17.35 9.27
N ALA A 150 5.30 -17.90 10.09
CA ALA A 150 5.29 -19.33 10.41
C ALA A 150 5.02 -20.23 9.19
N ARG A 151 4.46 -19.68 8.12
CA ARG A 151 4.13 -20.38 6.88
C ARG A 151 5.14 -20.11 5.73
N ARG A 152 6.26 -19.47 6.02
CA ARG A 152 7.21 -18.98 5.00
C ARG A 152 7.72 -20.07 4.04
N ASP A 153 7.77 -21.32 4.48
CA ASP A 153 8.25 -22.44 3.65
C ASP A 153 7.16 -23.03 2.73
N GLU A 154 5.91 -22.56 2.85
CA GLU A 154 4.79 -23.06 2.04
C GLU A 154 4.67 -22.32 0.69
N TYR A 155 5.23 -21.11 0.58
CA TYR A 155 5.12 -20.21 -0.56
C TYR A 155 6.49 -19.69 -0.99
N ASP A 156 6.57 -19.16 -2.19
CA ASP A 156 7.80 -18.55 -2.70
C ASP A 156 7.90 -17.08 -2.30
N ILE A 157 6.74 -16.39 -2.17
CA ILE A 157 6.57 -15.06 -1.59
C ILE A 157 5.31 -15.06 -0.74
N LEU A 158 5.40 -14.46 0.46
CA LEU A 158 4.24 -14.14 1.27
C LEU A 158 4.16 -12.65 1.50
N THR A 159 2.94 -12.12 1.54
CA THR A 159 2.70 -10.69 1.62
C THR A 159 1.60 -10.36 2.62
N GLY A 160 1.72 -9.23 3.31
CA GLY A 160 0.69 -8.73 4.20
C GLY A 160 0.32 -7.28 3.87
N ASN A 161 -0.95 -6.92 4.12
CA ASN A 161 -1.43 -5.55 4.03
C ASN A 161 -2.08 -5.12 5.34
N ASP A 162 -2.02 -3.83 5.66
CA ASP A 162 -2.82 -3.27 6.75
C ASP A 162 -4.31 -3.15 6.37
N ALA A 163 -5.13 -2.67 7.29
CA ALA A 163 -6.58 -2.72 7.14
C ALA A 163 -7.13 -1.96 5.92
N ASP A 164 -6.48 -0.87 5.51
CA ASP A 164 -6.83 -0.10 4.30
C ASP A 164 -5.88 -0.35 3.12
N ALA A 165 -4.97 -1.32 3.27
CA ALA A 165 -4.09 -1.84 2.24
C ALA A 165 -3.13 -0.80 1.61
N ASP A 166 -2.83 0.28 2.33
CA ASP A 166 -1.88 1.29 1.86
C ASP A 166 -0.42 0.93 2.22
N ARG A 167 -0.21 -0.13 3.03
CA ARG A 167 1.11 -0.65 3.44
C ARG A 167 1.33 -2.08 3.03
N HIS A 168 2.60 -2.45 2.99
CA HIS A 168 3.05 -3.79 2.61
C HIS A 168 3.93 -4.44 3.67
N GLY A 169 3.86 -5.76 3.76
CA GLY A 169 4.85 -6.60 4.45
C GLY A 169 5.27 -7.72 3.52
N ILE A 170 6.57 -7.92 3.38
CA ILE A 170 7.13 -8.96 2.51
C ILE A 170 7.84 -10.00 3.35
N VAL A 171 7.44 -11.26 3.16
CA VAL A 171 8.06 -12.41 3.82
C VAL A 171 8.64 -13.33 2.76
N THR A 172 9.91 -13.69 2.93
CA THR A 172 10.63 -14.60 2.05
C THR A 172 11.04 -15.86 2.82
N PRO A 173 11.15 -17.04 2.16
CA PRO A 173 11.55 -18.28 2.82
C PRO A 173 12.90 -18.15 3.53
N ASP A 174 13.86 -17.49 2.91
CA ASP A 174 15.24 -17.39 3.39
C ASP A 174 15.43 -16.36 4.51
N ALA A 175 14.74 -15.23 4.50
CA ALA A 175 14.95 -14.14 5.46
C ALA A 175 13.76 -13.87 6.41
N GLY A 176 12.59 -14.48 6.17
CA GLY A 176 11.38 -14.15 6.91
C GLY A 176 10.85 -12.76 6.57
N LEU A 177 10.35 -12.02 7.56
CA LEU A 177 9.82 -10.67 7.36
C LEU A 177 10.95 -9.69 7.05
N MET A 178 10.88 -9.07 5.89
CA MET A 178 11.83 -8.04 5.47
C MET A 178 11.59 -6.70 6.17
N ASN A 179 12.68 -6.02 6.50
CA ASN A 179 12.58 -4.62 6.93
C ASN A 179 12.07 -3.75 5.76
N PRO A 180 11.05 -2.88 5.95
CA PRO A 180 10.51 -2.05 4.87
C PRO A 180 11.57 -1.22 4.14
N ASN A 181 12.51 -0.60 4.84
CA ASN A 181 13.59 0.17 4.21
C ASN A 181 14.45 -0.66 3.25
N HIS A 182 14.73 -1.92 3.61
CA HIS A 182 15.50 -2.82 2.74
C HIS A 182 14.68 -3.19 1.51
N TYR A 183 13.40 -3.50 1.70
CA TYR A 183 12.54 -3.82 0.57
C TYR A 183 12.34 -2.62 -0.37
N LEU A 184 12.16 -1.41 0.15
CA LEU A 184 12.09 -0.20 -0.68
C LEU A 184 13.35 0.01 -1.52
N ALA A 185 14.54 -0.22 -0.94
CA ALA A 185 15.80 -0.12 -1.67
C ALA A 185 15.88 -1.12 -2.84
N VAL A 186 15.47 -2.36 -2.60
CA VAL A 186 15.40 -3.40 -3.65
C VAL A 186 14.35 -3.05 -4.71
N ALA A 187 13.19 -2.56 -4.31
CA ALA A 187 12.14 -2.14 -5.22
C ALA A 187 12.60 -1.01 -6.15
N ILE A 188 13.28 0.00 -5.60
CA ILE A 188 13.84 1.12 -6.36
C ILE A 188 14.88 0.62 -7.38
N ASP A 189 15.87 -0.17 -6.92
CA ASP A 189 16.91 -0.73 -7.79
C ASP A 189 16.30 -1.53 -8.96
N TYR A 190 15.33 -2.39 -8.65
CA TYR A 190 14.66 -3.19 -9.65
C TYR A 190 13.84 -2.36 -10.64
N LEU A 191 13.00 -1.45 -10.13
CA LEU A 191 12.07 -0.67 -10.96
C LEU A 191 12.83 0.23 -11.94
N PHE A 192 13.82 0.98 -11.49
CA PHE A 192 14.60 1.87 -12.36
C PHE A 192 15.41 1.11 -13.42
N ALA A 193 15.77 -0.15 -13.16
CA ALA A 193 16.41 -1.02 -14.17
C ALA A 193 15.41 -1.65 -15.16
N ASN A 194 14.13 -1.81 -14.78
CA ASN A 194 13.16 -2.60 -15.53
C ASN A 194 11.93 -1.80 -16.02
N ARG A 195 11.97 -0.47 -15.92
CA ARG A 195 10.89 0.43 -16.41
C ARG A 195 11.44 1.41 -17.45
N PRO A 196 11.71 0.95 -18.69
CA PRO A 196 12.32 1.80 -19.73
C PRO A 196 11.42 2.94 -20.21
N GLY A 197 10.12 2.90 -19.90
CA GLY A 197 9.16 3.98 -20.22
C GLY A 197 9.19 5.14 -19.21
N TRP A 198 9.94 5.02 -18.11
CA TRP A 198 10.02 6.09 -17.14
C TRP A 198 10.90 7.25 -17.62
N PRO A 199 10.58 8.51 -17.26
CA PRO A 199 11.40 9.65 -17.60
C PRO A 199 12.85 9.45 -17.14
N ALA A 200 13.79 9.78 -18.00
CA ALA A 200 15.22 9.56 -17.72
C ALA A 200 15.74 10.39 -16.54
N ASP A 201 15.06 11.47 -16.21
CA ASP A 201 15.37 12.42 -15.12
C ASP A 201 14.44 12.27 -13.92
N ALA A 202 13.52 11.32 -13.94
CA ALA A 202 12.62 11.10 -12.80
C ALA A 202 13.39 10.72 -11.52
N ALA A 203 13.03 11.39 -10.43
CA ALA A 203 13.69 11.26 -9.13
C ALA A 203 13.17 10.05 -8.33
N VAL A 204 13.97 9.66 -7.33
CA VAL A 204 13.57 8.76 -6.24
C VAL A 204 13.13 9.60 -5.04
N GLY A 205 11.91 9.39 -4.54
CA GLY A 205 11.36 10.07 -3.37
C GLY A 205 11.47 9.22 -2.10
N LYS A 206 11.96 9.81 -1.00
CA LYS A 206 11.94 9.22 0.34
C LYS A 206 11.61 10.24 1.41
N THR A 207 11.13 9.79 2.58
CA THR A 207 11.03 10.66 3.76
C THR A 207 12.39 10.81 4.45
N LEU A 208 12.60 11.91 5.17
CA LEU A 208 13.85 12.20 5.86
C LEU A 208 14.22 11.15 6.95
N VAL A 209 13.23 10.40 7.44
CA VAL A 209 13.42 9.34 8.45
C VAL A 209 13.64 7.96 7.83
N SER A 210 13.50 7.83 6.50
CA SER A 210 13.81 6.60 5.79
C SER A 210 15.33 6.36 5.72
N SER A 211 15.72 5.11 5.54
CA SER A 211 17.12 4.69 5.56
C SER A 211 17.97 5.35 4.47
N MET A 212 19.21 5.67 4.82
CA MET A 212 20.25 6.13 3.86
C MET A 212 20.65 5.07 2.82
N ILE A 213 20.19 3.83 2.93
CA ILE A 213 20.38 2.83 1.88
C ILE A 213 19.72 3.29 0.58
N ILE A 214 18.56 3.98 0.67
CA ILE A 214 17.85 4.53 -0.48
C ILE A 214 18.70 5.61 -1.19
N ASP A 215 19.39 6.46 -0.42
CA ASP A 215 20.31 7.48 -0.96
C ASP A 215 21.39 6.83 -1.83
N ARG A 216 22.02 5.77 -1.32
CA ARG A 216 23.06 5.03 -2.02
C ARG A 216 22.56 4.35 -3.28
N VAL A 217 21.33 3.80 -3.24
CA VAL A 217 20.70 3.21 -4.42
C VAL A 217 20.41 4.28 -5.46
N ALA A 218 19.83 5.42 -5.09
CA ALA A 218 19.59 6.54 -6.01
C ALA A 218 20.89 7.03 -6.64
N GLU A 219 21.95 7.21 -5.85
CA GLU A 219 23.29 7.57 -6.34
C GLU A 219 23.84 6.54 -7.33
N SER A 220 23.75 5.25 -7.02
CA SER A 220 24.23 4.17 -7.91
C SER A 220 23.50 4.11 -9.24
N LEU A 221 22.22 4.51 -9.25
CA LEU A 221 21.37 4.59 -10.42
C LEU A 221 21.54 5.91 -11.19
N GLY A 222 22.33 6.85 -10.66
CA GLY A 222 22.49 8.20 -11.21
C GLY A 222 21.19 9.01 -11.20
N ARG A 223 20.34 8.79 -10.19
CA ARG A 223 19.04 9.45 -10.05
C ARG A 223 19.08 10.53 -8.98
N GLU A 224 18.32 11.60 -9.20
CA GLU A 224 18.08 12.60 -8.18
C GLU A 224 17.29 12.01 -7.01
N LEU A 225 17.64 12.43 -5.80
CA LEU A 225 16.91 12.07 -4.57
C LEU A 225 16.06 13.25 -4.10
N LEU A 226 14.74 13.04 -4.04
CA LEU A 226 13.81 13.96 -3.39
C LEU A 226 13.58 13.52 -1.95
N GLU A 227 14.27 14.16 -0.99
CA GLU A 227 14.03 13.95 0.42
C GLU A 227 12.96 14.93 0.93
N VAL A 228 11.92 14.41 1.58
CA VAL A 228 10.75 15.19 2.04
C VAL A 228 10.49 14.96 3.53
N PRO A 229 9.76 15.87 4.21
CA PRO A 229 9.24 15.60 5.56
C PRO A 229 8.36 14.35 5.59
N VAL A 230 8.11 13.80 6.79
CA VAL A 230 7.19 12.68 6.98
C VAL A 230 5.80 13.04 6.44
N GLY A 231 5.22 12.11 5.67
CA GLY A 231 3.90 12.23 5.07
C GLY A 231 3.90 12.12 3.55
N PHE A 232 3.09 11.19 3.04
CA PHE A 232 3.06 10.85 1.62
C PHE A 232 2.61 12.01 0.71
N LYS A 233 1.87 12.97 1.26
CA LYS A 233 1.41 14.17 0.53
C LYS A 233 2.50 14.95 -0.20
N TRP A 234 3.75 14.87 0.28
CA TRP A 234 4.88 15.57 -0.32
C TRP A 234 5.33 14.98 -1.66
N PHE A 235 4.97 13.71 -1.93
CA PHE A 235 5.25 13.07 -3.21
C PHE A 235 4.17 13.34 -4.27
N VAL A 236 2.98 13.82 -3.85
CA VAL A 236 1.82 14.01 -4.75
C VAL A 236 2.15 14.81 -6.01
N PRO A 237 2.79 15.99 -5.94
CA PRO A 237 3.10 16.75 -7.16
C PRO A 237 3.99 15.99 -8.12
N GLY A 238 5.07 15.40 -7.61
CA GLY A 238 6.05 14.70 -8.44
C GLY A 238 5.54 13.39 -9.03
N LEU A 239 4.69 12.63 -8.31
CA LEU A 239 4.03 11.45 -8.86
C LEU A 239 2.99 11.83 -9.92
N LEU A 240 2.31 12.96 -9.73
CA LEU A 240 1.27 13.42 -10.65
C LEU A 240 1.85 13.89 -12.00
N ASP A 241 2.97 14.60 -11.98
CA ASP A 241 3.62 15.14 -13.19
C ASP A 241 4.73 14.22 -13.74
N GLY A 242 5.05 13.12 -13.04
CA GLY A 242 6.05 12.14 -13.45
C GLY A 242 7.50 12.55 -13.14
N SER A 243 7.75 13.66 -12.46
CA SER A 243 9.09 14.06 -12.03
C SER A 243 9.65 13.20 -10.89
N VAL A 244 8.78 12.50 -10.16
CA VAL A 244 9.15 11.48 -9.18
C VAL A 244 8.58 10.14 -9.64
N ALA A 245 9.45 9.17 -9.93
CA ALA A 245 9.00 7.85 -10.40
C ALA A 245 8.62 6.89 -9.27
N PHE A 246 9.19 7.09 -8.09
CA PHE A 246 8.94 6.30 -6.89
C PHE A 246 8.91 7.20 -5.66
N GLY A 247 7.89 7.06 -4.82
CA GLY A 247 7.82 7.71 -3.50
C GLY A 247 7.59 6.66 -2.42
N GLY A 248 8.39 6.68 -1.35
CA GLY A 248 8.30 5.68 -0.29
C GLY A 248 8.60 6.19 1.11
N GLU A 249 7.98 5.54 2.09
CA GLU A 249 8.11 5.82 3.51
C GLU A 249 8.59 4.57 4.26
N GLU A 250 9.39 4.75 5.31
CA GLU A 250 9.87 3.69 6.20
C GLU A 250 8.73 2.91 6.87
N SER A 251 7.55 3.50 6.92
CA SER A 251 6.33 2.90 7.45
C SER A 251 5.69 1.85 6.53
N ALA A 252 6.42 1.39 5.50
CA ALA A 252 5.99 0.42 4.51
C ALA A 252 4.89 0.91 3.54
N GLY A 253 4.79 2.21 3.34
CA GLY A 253 3.92 2.83 2.34
C GLY A 253 4.72 3.34 1.16
N ALA A 254 4.34 2.98 -0.06
CA ALA A 254 4.98 3.48 -1.28
C ALA A 254 4.04 3.44 -2.48
N SER A 255 4.41 4.16 -3.53
CA SER A 255 3.80 4.09 -4.85
C SER A 255 4.82 4.47 -5.92
N PHE A 256 4.55 4.10 -7.17
CA PHE A 256 5.41 4.38 -8.31
C PHE A 256 4.60 4.52 -9.61
N LEU A 257 5.26 4.99 -10.67
CA LEU A 257 4.64 5.23 -11.96
C LEU A 257 4.32 3.92 -12.70
N ARG A 258 3.35 3.99 -13.61
CA ARG A 258 3.06 2.90 -14.56
C ARG A 258 4.27 2.60 -15.45
N LYS A 259 4.22 1.48 -16.17
CA LYS A 259 5.27 1.06 -17.11
C LYS A 259 5.59 2.12 -18.19
N ASP A 260 4.61 2.91 -18.58
CA ASP A 260 4.74 3.98 -19.57
C ASP A 260 5.17 5.33 -19.01
N GLY A 261 5.39 5.41 -17.68
CA GLY A 261 5.77 6.64 -16.98
C GLY A 261 4.60 7.55 -16.60
N SER A 262 3.36 7.15 -16.86
CA SER A 262 2.20 7.89 -16.37
C SER A 262 1.92 7.59 -14.90
N VAL A 263 1.17 8.49 -14.25
CA VAL A 263 0.79 8.33 -12.84
C VAL A 263 -0.11 7.11 -12.64
N TRP A 264 0.22 6.28 -11.64
CA TRP A 264 -0.68 5.23 -11.13
C TRP A 264 -1.63 5.80 -10.10
N THR A 265 -1.10 6.20 -8.97
CA THR A 265 -1.81 6.87 -7.89
C THR A 265 -0.88 7.88 -7.21
N THR A 266 -1.47 8.82 -6.51
CA THR A 266 -0.76 9.82 -5.71
C THR A 266 -0.84 9.54 -4.21
N ASP A 267 -1.33 8.35 -3.84
CA ASP A 267 -1.29 7.81 -2.47
C ASP A 267 -0.53 6.47 -2.45
N LYS A 268 -0.28 5.94 -1.28
CA LYS A 268 0.38 4.65 -1.06
C LYS A 268 -0.49 3.50 -1.57
N ASP A 269 0.15 2.45 -2.05
CA ASP A 269 -0.52 1.24 -2.54
C ASP A 269 0.24 -0.01 -2.09
N GLY A 270 -0.23 -0.63 -1.02
CA GLY A 270 0.40 -1.81 -0.44
C GLY A 270 0.25 -3.06 -1.30
N ILE A 271 -0.89 -3.24 -1.98
CA ILE A 271 -1.11 -4.39 -2.89
C ILE A 271 -0.10 -4.35 -4.03
N LEU A 272 0.15 -3.16 -4.57
CA LEU A 272 1.11 -2.94 -5.64
C LEU A 272 2.51 -3.39 -5.24
N LEU A 273 2.97 -2.97 -4.05
CA LEU A 273 4.29 -3.35 -3.53
C LEU A 273 4.37 -4.85 -3.25
N CYS A 274 3.29 -5.47 -2.80
CA CYS A 274 3.21 -6.91 -2.59
C CYS A 274 3.36 -7.70 -3.91
N LEU A 275 2.65 -7.28 -4.97
CA LEU A 275 2.78 -7.90 -6.30
C LEU A 275 4.16 -7.67 -6.92
N LEU A 276 4.77 -6.51 -6.66
CA LEU A 276 6.13 -6.22 -7.11
C LEU A 276 7.15 -7.21 -6.53
N ALA A 277 6.98 -7.68 -5.30
CA ALA A 277 7.86 -8.70 -4.73
C ALA A 277 7.82 -10.01 -5.53
N ALA A 278 6.63 -10.42 -5.98
CA ALA A 278 6.45 -11.58 -6.84
C ALA A 278 7.03 -11.35 -8.25
N GLU A 279 6.86 -10.14 -8.81
CA GLU A 279 7.48 -9.75 -10.09
C GLU A 279 9.01 -9.82 -10.01
N ILE A 280 9.61 -9.29 -8.96
CA ILE A 280 11.06 -9.33 -8.74
C ILE A 280 11.55 -10.78 -8.77
N LEU A 281 10.91 -11.68 -8.03
CA LEU A 281 11.28 -13.11 -8.02
C LEU A 281 11.08 -13.73 -9.40
N ALA A 282 9.95 -13.48 -10.04
CA ALA A 282 9.62 -14.04 -11.35
C ALA A 282 10.62 -13.66 -12.45
N VAL A 283 11.01 -12.38 -12.49
CA VAL A 283 11.91 -11.84 -13.52
C VAL A 283 13.37 -12.15 -13.24
N THR A 284 13.79 -12.15 -11.97
CA THR A 284 15.21 -12.24 -11.62
C THR A 284 15.65 -13.64 -11.14
N GLY A 285 14.70 -14.49 -10.77
CA GLY A 285 14.95 -15.78 -10.13
C GLY A 285 15.49 -15.64 -8.70
N LYS A 286 15.47 -14.45 -8.11
CA LYS A 286 15.92 -14.17 -6.75
C LYS A 286 14.79 -13.54 -5.94
N THR A 287 14.66 -13.95 -4.69
CA THR A 287 13.76 -13.25 -3.76
C THR A 287 14.24 -11.81 -3.51
N PRO A 288 13.36 -10.90 -3.10
CA PRO A 288 13.79 -9.54 -2.72
C PRO A 288 14.89 -9.52 -1.65
N SER A 289 14.90 -10.49 -0.73
CA SER A 289 15.94 -10.62 0.31
C SER A 289 17.31 -11.04 -0.21
N GLN A 290 17.37 -11.68 -1.39
CA GLN A 290 18.60 -12.11 -2.04
C GLN A 290 19.22 -11.04 -2.97
N ARG A 291 18.56 -9.93 -3.12
CA ARG A 291 19.01 -8.80 -3.93
C ARG A 291 19.60 -7.71 -3.06
#